data_7f9242848c56040e3ad4206fa68aceec
#
_entry.id   7f9242848c56040e3ad4206fa68aceec
#
_cell.length_a   1.000
_cell.length_b   1.000
_cell.length_c   1.000
_cell.angle_alpha   90.00
_cell.angle_beta   90.00
_cell.angle_gamma   90.00
#
_symmetry.space_group_name_H-M   'P 1'
#
loop_
_entity.id
_entity.type
_entity.pdbx_description
1 polymer ?
#
loop_
_entity_poly.entity_id
_entity_poly.type
_entity_poly.pdbx_seq_one_letter_code
_entity_poly.pdbx_strand_id
1 'polypeptide(L)'
;TAVRALEAILPEIDVVDGCPCGCDPHGDALCPWCLEQEALESVSRQVRVVDLPVGSTEDRVVGSLDMETALREGRRRFEPGILADANRGILYVDEINLLDDHLVDVLLDAAAMGVNTVEREGVSWSHPSRFVLVGTMNPEEGELRPQLLDRFGLCVEVRGMAEPEARLQVMTRRAAFEDDPVGFRAAWQERENEIAERIVAARRKLGSVAVPEDVMRAIVELAIETEVDGHRADIVMLKTVKAIAAWRGDGEASREDVMQAARLVLPHRMRRKPFQNVGSAKAVR
;
A
#
# COMPACT_ATOMS: atom_id res chain seq x y z
N THR A 1 -12.55 2.18 -6.05
CA THR A 1 -13.32 3.22 -5.31
C THR A 1 -12.85 3.33 -3.87
N ALA A 2 -12.85 2.26 -3.06
CA ALA A 2 -12.48 2.29 -1.63
C ALA A 2 -11.05 2.81 -1.40
N VAL A 3 -10.06 2.39 -2.20
CA VAL A 3 -8.67 2.83 -2.06
C VAL A 3 -8.53 4.33 -2.27
N ARG A 4 -9.20 4.88 -3.30
CA ARG A 4 -9.18 6.33 -3.55
C ARG A 4 -9.83 7.14 -2.43
N ALA A 5 -10.80 6.56 -1.71
CA ALA A 5 -11.42 7.21 -0.56
C ALA A 5 -10.47 7.32 0.66
N LEU A 6 -9.38 6.55 0.70
CA LEU A 6 -8.38 6.66 1.77
C LEU A 6 -7.71 8.04 1.82
N GLU A 7 -7.59 8.73 0.70
CA GLU A 7 -7.01 10.08 0.65
C GLU A 7 -7.73 11.05 1.60
N ALA A 8 -9.07 10.95 1.70
CA ALA A 8 -9.87 11.83 2.55
C ALA A 8 -9.75 11.54 4.06
N ILE A 9 -9.38 10.30 4.45
CA ILE A 9 -9.33 9.88 5.86
C ILE A 9 -7.93 9.70 6.42
N LEU A 10 -6.90 9.69 5.55
CA LEU A 10 -5.52 9.62 6.01
C LEU A 10 -5.06 11.00 6.53
N PRO A 11 -4.26 11.03 7.63
CA PRO A 11 -3.74 12.27 8.16
C PRO A 11 -2.78 12.92 7.17
N GLU A 12 -2.74 14.24 7.19
CA GLU A 12 -1.75 15.02 6.47
C GLU A 12 -0.32 14.64 6.88
N ILE A 13 0.61 14.88 5.99
CA ILE A 13 2.04 14.65 6.18
C ILE A 13 2.83 15.90 5.81
N ASP A 14 3.92 16.15 6.53
CA ASP A 14 4.86 17.22 6.20
C ASP A 14 5.76 16.76 5.06
N VAL A 15 5.92 17.62 4.05
CA VAL A 15 6.81 17.42 2.91
C VAL A 15 7.67 18.64 2.68
N VAL A 16 8.82 18.48 2.04
CA VAL A 16 9.65 19.61 1.60
C VAL A 16 8.91 20.38 0.51
N ASP A 17 8.73 21.67 0.68
CA ASP A 17 8.06 22.53 -0.29
C ASP A 17 8.80 22.54 -1.63
N GLY A 18 8.04 22.44 -2.73
CA GLY A 18 8.58 22.36 -4.09
C GLY A 18 9.36 21.08 -4.42
N CYS A 19 9.51 20.13 -3.49
CA CYS A 19 10.22 18.89 -3.76
C CYS A 19 9.43 17.97 -4.72
N PRO A 20 10.01 17.59 -5.87
CA PRO A 20 9.33 16.73 -6.84
C PRO A 20 9.06 15.31 -6.33
N CYS A 21 9.79 14.86 -5.31
CA CYS A 21 9.64 13.53 -4.72
C CYS A 21 8.88 13.55 -3.39
N GLY A 22 8.38 14.70 -2.91
CA GLY A 22 7.69 14.81 -1.63
C GLY A 22 8.48 14.24 -0.44
N CYS A 23 9.77 14.58 -0.35
CA CYS A 23 10.66 14.13 0.72
C CYS A 23 10.17 14.58 2.09
N ASP A 24 10.55 13.83 3.12
CA ASP A 24 10.29 14.18 4.52
C ASP A 24 11.27 15.28 4.96
N PRO A 25 10.81 16.48 5.38
CA PRO A 25 11.72 17.54 5.84
C PRO A 25 12.45 17.17 7.14
N HIS A 26 11.95 16.19 7.89
CA HIS A 26 12.52 15.71 9.16
C HIS A 26 13.24 14.37 9.04
N GLY A 27 13.29 13.81 7.82
CA GLY A 27 13.89 12.50 7.55
C GLY A 27 15.27 12.59 6.93
N ASP A 28 16.03 11.48 7.02
CA ASP A 28 17.38 11.39 6.45
C ASP A 28 17.39 11.04 4.96
N ALA A 29 16.27 10.51 4.43
CA ALA A 29 16.16 10.09 3.05
C ALA A 29 15.65 11.25 2.17
N LEU A 30 16.57 11.94 1.52
CA LEU A 30 16.31 13.09 0.66
C LEU A 30 16.65 12.75 -0.81
N CYS A 31 15.92 13.34 -1.74
CA CYS A 31 16.26 13.27 -3.16
C CYS A 31 17.38 14.28 -3.51
N PRO A 32 18.09 14.11 -4.65
CA PRO A 32 19.16 15.02 -5.05
C PRO A 32 18.72 16.48 -5.10
N TRP A 33 17.49 16.76 -5.53
CA TRP A 33 16.96 18.14 -5.53
C TRP A 33 16.94 18.75 -4.13
N CYS A 34 16.50 18.01 -3.11
CA CYS A 34 16.51 18.49 -1.72
C CYS A 34 17.93 18.70 -1.19
N LEU A 35 18.88 17.83 -1.59
CA LEU A 35 20.28 17.94 -1.15
C LEU A 35 21.00 19.16 -1.72
N GLU A 36 20.49 19.75 -2.80
CA GLU A 36 21.02 20.97 -3.41
C GLU A 36 20.45 22.26 -2.76
N GLN A 37 19.43 22.16 -1.89
CA GLN A 37 18.82 23.32 -1.23
C GLN A 37 19.62 23.74 0.01
N GLU A 38 19.77 25.04 0.24
CA GLU A 38 20.41 25.58 1.45
C GLU A 38 19.55 25.37 2.71
N ALA A 39 18.22 25.40 2.54
CA ALA A 39 17.26 25.19 3.61
C ALA A 39 16.03 24.44 3.05
N LEU A 40 15.44 23.57 3.87
CA LEU A 40 14.25 22.81 3.52
C LEU A 40 13.04 23.43 4.23
N GLU A 41 12.17 24.10 3.46
CA GLU A 41 10.89 24.58 3.98
C GLU A 41 9.90 23.42 4.03
N SER A 42 9.09 23.35 5.09
CA SER A 42 8.10 22.30 5.31
C SER A 42 6.70 22.82 5.00
N VAL A 43 5.93 22.04 4.27
CA VAL A 43 4.51 22.27 4.00
C VAL A 43 3.72 20.98 4.30
N SER A 44 2.54 21.16 4.94
CA SER A 44 1.63 20.04 5.17
C SER A 44 0.80 19.76 3.91
N ARG A 45 0.63 18.48 3.56
CA ARG A 45 -0.23 18.06 2.46
C ARG A 45 -0.96 16.77 2.78
N GLN A 46 -2.08 16.55 2.10
CA GLN A 46 -2.79 15.25 2.12
C GLN A 46 -1.92 14.13 1.55
N VAL A 47 -2.05 12.93 2.13
CA VAL A 47 -1.45 11.72 1.57
C VAL A 47 -2.10 11.44 0.21
N ARG A 48 -1.29 11.30 -0.83
CA ARG A 48 -1.79 11.07 -2.19
C ARG A 48 -2.09 9.59 -2.44
N VAL A 49 -3.17 9.35 -3.17
CA VAL A 49 -3.42 8.06 -3.84
C VAL A 49 -3.13 8.25 -5.32
N VAL A 50 -2.04 7.65 -5.78
CA VAL A 50 -1.57 7.78 -7.16
C VAL A 50 -1.99 6.54 -7.94
N ASP A 51 -2.74 6.74 -9.03
CA ASP A 51 -3.16 5.66 -9.91
C ASP A 51 -2.06 5.33 -10.93
N LEU A 52 -1.74 4.04 -11.08
CA LEU A 52 -0.87 3.55 -12.14
C LEU A 52 -1.72 2.92 -13.25
N PRO A 53 -1.79 3.52 -14.45
CA PRO A 53 -2.47 2.92 -15.60
C PRO A 53 -1.77 1.64 -16.08
N VAL A 54 -2.53 0.60 -16.42
CA VAL A 54 -2.02 -0.70 -16.90
C VAL A 54 -1.08 -0.58 -18.11
N GLY A 55 -1.33 0.37 -19.00
CA GLY A 55 -0.48 0.62 -20.20
C GLY A 55 0.73 1.52 -19.93
N SER A 56 1.15 1.74 -18.68
CA SER A 56 2.31 2.57 -18.36
C SER A 56 3.60 1.93 -18.82
N THR A 57 4.50 2.75 -19.38
CA THR A 57 5.87 2.33 -19.70
C THR A 57 6.75 2.41 -18.45
N GLU A 58 7.86 1.67 -18.43
CA GLU A 58 8.83 1.70 -17.33
C GLU A 58 9.32 3.12 -17.03
N ASP A 59 9.66 3.91 -18.09
CA ASP A 59 10.09 5.30 -17.94
C ASP A 59 9.09 6.18 -17.21
N ARG A 60 7.81 5.97 -17.46
CA ARG A 60 6.75 6.69 -16.76
C ARG A 60 6.65 6.28 -15.27
N VAL A 61 6.98 5.04 -14.97
CA VAL A 61 6.96 4.51 -13.60
C VAL A 61 8.16 4.99 -12.80
N VAL A 62 9.36 4.72 -13.29
CA VAL A 62 10.61 5.00 -12.55
C VAL A 62 11.12 6.43 -12.76
N GLY A 63 10.71 7.09 -13.85
CA GLY A 63 11.21 8.37 -14.29
C GLY A 63 12.23 8.24 -15.43
N SER A 64 12.53 9.35 -16.07
CA SER A 64 13.41 9.41 -17.24
C SER A 64 14.40 10.57 -17.16
N LEU A 65 15.45 10.51 -17.99
CA LEU A 65 16.35 11.64 -18.20
C LEU A 65 15.76 12.54 -19.29
N ASP A 66 15.64 13.84 -18.99
CA ASP A 66 15.29 14.85 -19.98
C ASP A 66 16.48 15.06 -20.96
N MET A 67 16.45 14.30 -22.03
CA MET A 67 17.49 14.33 -23.07
C MET A 67 17.47 15.65 -23.85
N GLU A 68 16.31 16.31 -23.99
CA GLU A 68 16.20 17.55 -24.71
C GLU A 68 16.90 18.69 -23.95
N THR A 69 16.67 18.80 -22.65
CA THR A 69 17.37 19.75 -21.78
C THR A 69 18.86 19.44 -21.70
N ALA A 70 19.24 18.15 -21.63
CA ALA A 70 20.64 17.76 -21.61
C ALA A 70 21.39 18.19 -22.91
N LEU A 71 20.77 18.07 -24.08
CA LEU A 71 21.35 18.47 -25.35
C LEU A 71 21.38 20.00 -25.55
N ARG A 72 20.36 20.73 -25.07
CA ARG A 72 20.26 22.19 -25.26
C ARG A 72 21.09 22.98 -24.26
N GLU A 73 21.12 22.55 -23.00
CA GLU A 73 21.71 23.32 -21.90
C GLU A 73 22.98 22.68 -21.31
N GLY A 74 23.33 21.47 -21.77
CA GLY A 74 24.45 20.72 -21.19
C GLY A 74 24.20 20.28 -19.74
N ARG A 75 22.97 20.44 -19.24
CA ARG A 75 22.57 20.06 -17.88
C ARG A 75 21.65 18.85 -17.95
N ARG A 76 22.04 17.80 -17.25
CA ARG A 76 21.21 16.59 -17.10
C ARG A 76 20.12 16.87 -16.08
N ARG A 77 18.86 16.82 -16.54
CA ARG A 77 17.69 16.95 -15.68
C ARG A 77 16.98 15.59 -15.62
N PHE A 78 16.63 15.16 -14.42
CA PHE A 78 15.79 13.98 -14.23
C PHE A 78 14.32 14.39 -14.13
N GLU A 79 13.46 13.72 -14.86
CA GLU A 79 12.01 13.83 -14.75
C GLU A 79 11.51 12.71 -13.86
N PRO A 80 11.03 13.01 -12.63
CA PRO A 80 10.51 12.02 -11.72
C PRO A 80 9.29 11.30 -12.31
N GLY A 81 9.23 9.98 -12.10
CA GLY A 81 8.09 9.17 -12.50
C GLY A 81 7.04 9.01 -11.41
N ILE A 82 6.08 8.12 -11.68
CA ILE A 82 4.96 7.80 -10.77
C ILE A 82 5.45 7.36 -9.38
N LEU A 83 6.60 6.67 -9.29
CA LEU A 83 7.19 6.25 -8.01
C LEU A 83 7.61 7.43 -7.12
N ALA A 84 8.00 8.56 -7.73
CA ALA A 84 8.28 9.78 -6.98
C ALA A 84 6.98 10.44 -6.46
N ASP A 85 5.94 10.49 -7.30
CA ASP A 85 4.64 11.02 -6.92
C ASP A 85 3.99 10.23 -5.79
N ALA A 86 4.16 8.90 -5.81
CA ALA A 86 3.61 7.98 -4.82
C ALA A 86 4.39 7.97 -3.50
N ASN A 87 5.59 8.60 -3.44
CA ASN A 87 6.40 8.58 -2.22
C ASN A 87 5.62 9.12 -1.01
N ARG A 88 5.66 8.35 0.09
CA ARG A 88 4.93 8.59 1.34
C ARG A 88 3.40 8.56 1.19
N GLY A 89 2.91 7.97 0.09
CA GLY A 89 1.51 7.84 -0.26
C GLY A 89 1.12 6.39 -0.55
N ILE A 90 0.07 6.25 -1.36
CA ILE A 90 -0.44 4.97 -1.84
C ILE A 90 -0.29 4.94 -3.35
N LEU A 91 0.31 3.88 -3.87
CA LEU A 91 0.29 3.55 -5.30
C LEU A 91 -0.80 2.53 -5.55
N TYR A 92 -1.81 2.91 -6.32
CA TYR A 92 -2.94 2.06 -6.66
C TYR A 92 -2.82 1.54 -8.10
N VAL A 93 -2.91 0.24 -8.25
CA VAL A 93 -2.88 -0.45 -9.53
C VAL A 93 -4.18 -1.23 -9.68
N ASP A 94 -5.04 -0.79 -10.59
CA ASP A 94 -6.23 -1.57 -10.94
C ASP A 94 -5.84 -2.68 -11.90
N GLU A 95 -6.28 -3.90 -11.64
CA GLU A 95 -5.96 -5.08 -12.45
C GLU A 95 -4.45 -5.32 -12.61
N ILE A 96 -3.73 -5.38 -11.48
CA ILE A 96 -2.26 -5.54 -11.46
C ILE A 96 -1.78 -6.79 -12.20
N ASN A 97 -2.63 -7.81 -12.35
CA ASN A 97 -2.37 -9.02 -13.13
C ASN A 97 -2.27 -8.79 -14.64
N LEU A 98 -2.71 -7.63 -15.13
CA LEU A 98 -2.57 -7.22 -16.54
C LEU A 98 -1.31 -6.38 -16.81
N LEU A 99 -0.59 -5.97 -15.76
CA LEU A 99 0.71 -5.33 -15.93
C LEU A 99 1.75 -6.34 -16.44
N ASP A 100 2.74 -5.82 -17.18
CA ASP A 100 3.93 -6.59 -17.49
C ASP A 100 4.63 -7.05 -16.19
N ASP A 101 4.99 -8.32 -16.11
CA ASP A 101 5.66 -8.90 -14.93
C ASP A 101 6.90 -8.13 -14.49
N HIS A 102 7.66 -7.59 -15.46
CA HIS A 102 8.84 -6.78 -15.19
C HIS A 102 8.46 -5.48 -14.43
N LEU A 103 7.37 -4.82 -14.82
CA LEU A 103 6.89 -3.63 -14.11
C LEU A 103 6.42 -3.98 -12.70
N VAL A 104 5.74 -5.11 -12.52
CA VAL A 104 5.34 -5.58 -11.18
C VAL A 104 6.57 -5.83 -10.30
N ASP A 105 7.64 -6.44 -10.85
CA ASP A 105 8.90 -6.62 -10.13
C ASP A 105 9.52 -5.28 -9.72
N VAL A 106 9.60 -4.32 -10.62
CA VAL A 106 10.11 -2.95 -10.35
C VAL A 106 9.32 -2.28 -9.22
N LEU A 107 7.99 -2.36 -9.25
CA LEU A 107 7.13 -1.80 -8.20
C LEU A 107 7.37 -2.46 -6.84
N LEU A 108 7.45 -3.79 -6.81
CA LEU A 108 7.67 -4.55 -5.58
C LEU A 108 9.07 -4.34 -5.01
N ASP A 109 10.08 -4.20 -5.86
CA ASP A 109 11.45 -3.88 -5.45
C ASP A 109 11.53 -2.48 -4.86
N ALA A 110 10.98 -1.48 -5.53
CA ALA A 110 10.90 -0.11 -5.02
C ALA A 110 10.16 -0.04 -3.67
N ALA A 111 9.02 -0.74 -3.55
CA ALA A 111 8.26 -0.82 -2.30
C ALA A 111 9.03 -1.49 -1.16
N ALA A 112 9.84 -2.53 -1.47
CA ALA A 112 10.63 -3.26 -0.48
C ALA A 112 11.87 -2.47 -0.04
N MET A 113 12.56 -1.83 -0.99
CA MET A 113 13.79 -1.07 -0.73
C MET A 113 13.51 0.33 -0.17
N GLY A 114 12.33 0.90 -0.47
CA GLY A 114 11.97 2.27 -0.10
C GLY A 114 12.72 3.34 -0.87
N VAL A 115 13.39 2.94 -1.96
CA VAL A 115 14.19 3.81 -2.84
C VAL A 115 13.97 3.35 -4.29
N ASN A 116 13.85 4.32 -5.19
CA ASN A 116 13.92 4.08 -6.62
C ASN A 116 15.25 4.59 -7.16
N THR A 117 15.96 3.76 -7.91
CA THR A 117 17.25 4.11 -8.53
C THR A 117 17.14 3.87 -10.03
N VAL A 118 17.47 4.89 -10.80
CA VAL A 118 17.48 4.85 -12.28
C VAL A 118 18.91 5.03 -12.74
N GLU A 119 19.43 4.04 -13.46
CA GLU A 119 20.76 4.08 -14.05
C GLU A 119 20.63 4.07 -15.57
N ARG A 120 20.96 5.19 -16.20
CA ARG A 120 20.90 5.33 -17.67
C ARG A 120 22.08 6.16 -18.17
N GLU A 121 22.70 5.70 -19.25
CA GLU A 121 23.79 6.38 -19.96
C GLU A 121 24.92 6.90 -19.02
N GLY A 122 25.25 6.10 -18.01
CA GLY A 122 26.30 6.44 -17.03
C GLY A 122 25.88 7.50 -16.02
N VAL A 123 24.58 7.80 -15.91
CA VAL A 123 24.00 8.61 -14.83
C VAL A 123 23.22 7.71 -13.90
N SER A 124 23.50 7.81 -12.60
CA SER A 124 22.69 7.21 -11.55
C SER A 124 21.93 8.31 -10.81
N TRP A 125 20.60 8.16 -10.73
CA TRP A 125 19.73 9.04 -10.00
C TRP A 125 18.86 8.23 -9.04
N SER A 126 18.81 8.63 -7.79
CA SER A 126 18.09 7.89 -6.75
C SER A 126 17.24 8.83 -5.92
N HIS A 127 16.05 8.38 -5.56
CA HIS A 127 15.15 9.12 -4.68
C HIS A 127 14.38 8.20 -3.74
N PRO A 128 13.91 8.71 -2.58
CA PRO A 128 13.03 7.95 -1.71
C PRO A 128 11.75 7.55 -2.45
N SER A 129 11.34 6.28 -2.27
CA SER A 129 10.15 5.72 -2.87
C SER A 129 9.46 4.78 -1.87
N ARG A 130 8.99 5.37 -0.76
CA ARG A 130 8.29 4.66 0.32
C ARG A 130 6.80 4.84 0.15
N PHE A 131 6.11 3.83 -0.34
CA PHE A 131 4.67 3.87 -0.59
C PHE A 131 4.00 2.56 -0.16
N VAL A 132 2.69 2.61 -0.02
CA VAL A 132 1.86 1.41 0.13
C VAL A 132 1.38 1.01 -1.26
N LEU A 133 1.80 -0.15 -1.75
CA LEU A 133 1.30 -0.70 -3.00
C LEU A 133 -0.04 -1.40 -2.75
N VAL A 134 -1.08 -0.98 -3.46
CA VAL A 134 -2.40 -1.63 -3.45
C VAL A 134 -2.73 -2.04 -4.88
N GLY A 135 -2.80 -3.35 -5.13
CA GLY A 135 -3.22 -3.91 -6.41
C GLY A 135 -4.59 -4.58 -6.28
N THR A 136 -5.47 -4.36 -7.25
CA THR A 136 -6.65 -5.21 -7.43
C THR A 136 -6.35 -6.27 -8.48
N MET A 137 -7.06 -7.38 -8.40
CA MET A 137 -6.92 -8.49 -9.35
C MET A 137 -8.29 -9.13 -9.55
N ASN A 138 -8.63 -9.42 -10.80
CA ASN A 138 -9.73 -10.31 -11.14
C ASN A 138 -9.14 -11.68 -11.53
N PRO A 139 -9.36 -12.74 -10.73
CA PRO A 139 -8.80 -14.07 -11.03
C PRO A 139 -9.27 -14.66 -12.37
N GLU A 140 -10.40 -14.18 -12.92
CA GLU A 140 -10.92 -14.63 -14.23
C GLU A 140 -10.07 -14.12 -15.40
N GLU A 141 -9.35 -13.02 -15.21
CA GLU A 141 -8.49 -12.38 -16.23
C GLU A 141 -7.03 -12.84 -16.16
N GLY A 142 -6.72 -13.71 -15.22
CA GLY A 142 -5.40 -14.25 -14.98
C GLY A 142 -4.93 -14.06 -13.55
N GLU A 143 -3.92 -14.81 -13.18
CA GLU A 143 -3.32 -14.76 -11.84
C GLU A 143 -1.90 -14.21 -11.92
N LEU A 144 -1.51 -13.46 -10.87
CA LEU A 144 -0.11 -13.10 -10.66
C LEU A 144 0.73 -14.37 -10.42
N ARG A 145 1.95 -14.37 -10.89
CA ARG A 145 2.91 -15.43 -10.56
C ARG A 145 3.01 -15.60 -9.04
N PRO A 146 3.07 -16.83 -8.52
CA PRO A 146 3.15 -17.08 -7.08
C PRO A 146 4.29 -16.32 -6.39
N GLN A 147 5.42 -16.13 -7.08
CA GLN A 147 6.59 -15.41 -6.58
C GLN A 147 6.33 -13.92 -6.37
N LEU A 148 5.52 -13.30 -7.25
CA LEU A 148 5.10 -11.90 -7.11
C LEU A 148 4.03 -11.78 -6.02
N LEU A 149 3.07 -12.71 -6.01
CA LEU A 149 1.98 -12.71 -5.04
C LEU A 149 2.50 -12.86 -3.59
N ASP A 150 3.52 -13.70 -3.35
CA ASP A 150 4.16 -13.85 -2.03
C ASP A 150 4.82 -12.54 -1.53
N ARG A 151 5.17 -11.62 -2.43
CA ARG A 151 5.77 -10.34 -2.04
C ARG A 151 4.76 -9.34 -1.49
N PHE A 152 3.46 -9.50 -1.77
CA PHE A 152 2.40 -8.70 -1.14
C PHE A 152 2.26 -9.08 0.34
N GLY A 153 2.15 -8.08 1.20
CA GLY A 153 2.00 -8.28 2.64
C GLY A 153 0.66 -8.91 2.99
N LEU A 154 -0.42 -8.37 2.47
CA LEU A 154 -1.79 -8.72 2.79
C LEU A 154 -2.59 -9.02 1.53
N CYS A 155 -3.59 -9.89 1.65
CA CYS A 155 -4.55 -10.16 0.59
C CYS A 155 -5.97 -10.19 1.19
N VAL A 156 -6.90 -9.55 0.49
CA VAL A 156 -8.33 -9.51 0.86
C VAL A 156 -9.16 -10.00 -0.30
N GLU A 157 -9.96 -11.02 -0.08
CA GLU A 157 -10.93 -11.47 -1.06
C GLU A 157 -12.23 -10.66 -0.94
N VAL A 158 -12.58 -9.93 -2.00
CA VAL A 158 -13.80 -9.13 -2.06
C VAL A 158 -14.88 -9.93 -2.79
N ARG A 159 -15.93 -10.27 -2.07
CA ARG A 159 -17.09 -11.01 -2.61
C ARG A 159 -18.33 -10.13 -2.64
N GLY A 160 -19.24 -10.44 -3.56
CA GLY A 160 -20.57 -9.81 -3.58
C GLY A 160 -21.33 -10.10 -2.29
N MET A 161 -22.08 -9.13 -1.81
CA MET A 161 -22.95 -9.31 -0.64
C MET A 161 -24.11 -10.24 -0.98
N ALA A 162 -24.33 -11.28 -0.18
CA ALA A 162 -25.44 -12.22 -0.31
C ALA A 162 -26.70 -11.72 0.45
N GLU A 163 -26.52 -10.95 1.50
CA GLU A 163 -27.57 -10.41 2.36
C GLU A 163 -28.42 -9.37 1.63
N PRO A 164 -29.76 -9.57 1.48
CA PRO A 164 -30.64 -8.64 0.77
C PRO A 164 -30.62 -7.22 1.35
N GLU A 165 -30.64 -7.09 2.68
CA GLU A 165 -30.62 -5.81 3.39
C GLU A 165 -29.33 -5.03 3.16
N ALA A 166 -28.19 -5.71 3.13
CA ALA A 166 -26.92 -5.09 2.80
C ALA A 166 -26.89 -4.58 1.34
N ARG A 167 -27.44 -5.36 0.41
CA ARG A 167 -27.57 -4.94 -1.00
C ARG A 167 -28.53 -3.76 -1.16
N LEU A 168 -29.64 -3.77 -0.43
CA LEU A 168 -30.58 -2.66 -0.41
C LEU A 168 -29.91 -1.37 0.09
N GLN A 169 -29.11 -1.46 1.16
CA GLN A 169 -28.34 -0.31 1.65
C GLN A 169 -27.35 0.24 0.61
N VAL A 170 -26.68 -0.63 -0.16
CA VAL A 170 -25.79 -0.18 -1.25
C VAL A 170 -26.57 0.61 -2.29
N MET A 171 -27.72 0.09 -2.73
CA MET A 171 -28.58 0.76 -3.72
C MET A 171 -29.09 2.10 -3.20
N THR A 172 -29.62 2.13 -1.96
CA THR A 172 -30.16 3.34 -1.34
C THR A 172 -29.09 4.42 -1.17
N ARG A 173 -27.89 4.04 -0.68
CA ARG A 173 -26.77 4.98 -0.53
C ARG A 173 -26.27 5.50 -1.87
N ARG A 174 -26.26 4.65 -2.89
CA ARG A 174 -25.84 5.06 -4.24
C ARG A 174 -26.83 6.04 -4.84
N ALA A 175 -28.13 5.79 -4.74
CA ALA A 175 -29.18 6.70 -5.19
C ALA A 175 -29.11 8.06 -4.45
N ALA A 176 -29.00 8.03 -3.12
CA ALA A 176 -28.87 9.26 -2.33
C ALA A 176 -27.61 10.09 -2.70
N PHE A 177 -26.49 9.41 -3.02
CA PHE A 177 -25.29 10.09 -3.51
C PHE A 177 -25.49 10.69 -4.90
N GLU A 178 -26.21 10.04 -5.79
CA GLU A 178 -26.49 10.55 -7.14
C GLU A 178 -27.46 11.74 -7.12
N ASP A 179 -28.42 11.74 -6.18
CA ASP A 179 -29.39 12.83 -6.02
C ASP A 179 -28.73 14.09 -5.42
N ASP A 180 -27.92 13.96 -4.37
CA ASP A 180 -27.21 15.07 -3.72
C ASP A 180 -25.82 14.64 -3.23
N PRO A 181 -24.79 14.69 -4.08
CA PRO A 181 -23.43 14.30 -3.70
C PRO A 181 -22.82 15.15 -2.57
N VAL A 182 -23.20 16.42 -2.48
CA VAL A 182 -22.64 17.36 -1.48
C VAL A 182 -23.25 17.08 -0.11
N GLY A 183 -24.58 17.03 -0.04
CA GLY A 183 -25.29 16.72 1.21
C GLY A 183 -24.99 15.31 1.70
N PHE A 184 -24.86 14.34 0.79
CA PHE A 184 -24.46 12.98 1.15
C PHE A 184 -23.07 12.94 1.81
N ARG A 185 -22.07 13.62 1.24
CA ARG A 185 -20.73 13.71 1.85
C ARG A 185 -20.78 14.38 3.22
N ALA A 186 -21.50 15.49 3.33
CA ALA A 186 -21.65 16.19 4.61
C ALA A 186 -22.27 15.29 5.69
N ALA A 187 -23.25 14.47 5.34
CA ALA A 187 -23.89 13.53 6.26
C ALA A 187 -22.96 12.39 6.76
N TRP A 188 -21.89 12.09 6.01
CA TRP A 188 -20.93 11.05 6.38
C TRP A 188 -19.64 11.59 7.00
N GLN A 189 -19.43 12.92 6.98
CA GLN A 189 -18.18 13.56 7.42
C GLN A 189 -17.80 13.21 8.86
N GLU A 190 -18.76 13.16 9.77
CA GLU A 190 -18.48 12.81 11.18
C GLU A 190 -17.90 11.41 11.31
N ARG A 191 -18.45 10.43 10.58
CA ARG A 191 -17.94 9.04 10.58
C ARG A 191 -16.57 8.91 9.92
N GLU A 192 -16.31 9.69 8.87
CA GLU A 192 -14.99 9.75 8.24
C GLU A 192 -13.97 10.34 9.19
N ASN A 193 -14.32 11.40 9.94
CA ASN A 193 -13.46 11.98 10.96
C ASN A 193 -13.16 11.00 12.10
N GLU A 194 -14.14 10.24 12.58
CA GLU A 194 -13.92 9.18 13.59
C GLU A 194 -12.88 8.15 13.12
N ILE A 195 -12.95 7.74 11.84
CA ILE A 195 -11.98 6.81 11.25
C ILE A 195 -10.60 7.46 11.18
N ALA A 196 -10.52 8.72 10.73
CA ALA A 196 -9.27 9.47 10.63
C ALA A 196 -8.58 9.62 11.99
N GLU A 197 -9.33 9.99 13.03
CA GLU A 197 -8.82 10.10 14.41
C GLU A 197 -8.33 8.76 14.93
N ARG A 198 -9.06 7.68 14.64
CA ARG A 198 -8.66 6.33 15.01
C ARG A 198 -7.38 5.88 14.31
N ILE A 199 -7.18 6.24 13.03
CA ILE A 199 -5.93 6.00 12.31
C ILE A 199 -4.77 6.72 13.00
N VAL A 200 -4.93 7.99 13.35
CA VAL A 200 -3.91 8.80 14.03
C VAL A 200 -3.55 8.18 15.39
N ALA A 201 -4.56 7.80 16.17
CA ALA A 201 -4.37 7.16 17.48
C ALA A 201 -3.63 5.82 17.35
N ALA A 202 -4.03 4.97 16.40
CA ALA A 202 -3.39 3.69 16.13
C ALA A 202 -1.92 3.86 15.68
N ARG A 203 -1.63 4.82 14.81
CA ARG A 203 -0.24 5.13 14.37
C ARG A 203 0.65 5.53 15.53
N ARG A 204 0.17 6.39 16.45
CA ARG A 204 0.92 6.79 17.64
C ARG A 204 1.19 5.61 18.57
N LYS A 205 0.24 4.70 18.68
CA LYS A 205 0.30 3.55 19.59
C LYS A 205 1.15 2.39 19.04
N LEU A 206 1.23 2.23 17.71
CA LEU A 206 1.83 1.08 17.02
C LEU A 206 3.24 0.74 17.52
N GLY A 207 4.08 1.75 17.75
CA GLY A 207 5.45 1.55 18.24
C GLY A 207 5.55 0.96 19.64
N SER A 208 4.55 1.20 20.49
CA SER A 208 4.50 0.78 21.89
C SER A 208 3.74 -0.53 22.13
N VAL A 209 3.10 -1.10 21.11
CA VAL A 209 2.37 -2.37 21.26
C VAL A 209 3.34 -3.50 21.58
N ALA A 210 3.15 -4.13 22.74
CA ALA A 210 3.88 -5.33 23.15
C ALA A 210 3.31 -6.58 22.43
N VAL A 211 4.17 -7.52 22.11
CA VAL A 211 3.77 -8.84 21.60
C VAL A 211 4.32 -9.90 22.54
N PRO A 212 3.49 -10.52 23.38
CA PRO A 212 3.89 -11.58 24.31
C PRO A 212 4.49 -12.79 23.58
N GLU A 213 5.33 -13.54 24.29
CA GLU A 213 6.00 -14.72 23.71
C GLU A 213 5.01 -15.81 23.26
N ASP A 214 3.91 -16.00 23.98
CA ASP A 214 2.88 -16.97 23.62
C ASP A 214 2.12 -16.56 22.33
N VAL A 215 1.98 -15.27 22.07
CA VAL A 215 1.42 -14.74 20.83
C VAL A 215 2.41 -14.95 19.66
N MET A 216 3.71 -14.66 19.87
CA MET A 216 4.75 -14.95 18.87
C MET A 216 4.83 -16.45 18.56
N ARG A 217 4.74 -17.29 19.57
CA ARG A 217 4.69 -18.74 19.41
C ARG A 217 3.49 -19.20 18.60
N ALA A 218 2.31 -18.63 18.85
CA ALA A 218 1.10 -18.92 18.07
C ALA A 218 1.23 -18.53 16.59
N ILE A 219 1.92 -17.42 16.27
CA ILE A 219 2.22 -17.06 14.88
C ILE A 219 3.07 -18.13 14.21
N VAL A 220 4.15 -18.58 14.86
CA VAL A 220 5.07 -19.58 14.31
C VAL A 220 4.36 -20.94 14.15
N GLU A 221 3.61 -21.38 15.15
CA GLU A 221 2.84 -22.63 15.09
C GLU A 221 1.85 -22.63 13.92
N LEU A 222 1.14 -21.54 13.72
CA LEU A 222 0.18 -21.39 12.63
C LEU A 222 0.87 -21.37 11.25
N ALA A 223 2.01 -20.70 11.13
CA ALA A 223 2.79 -20.68 9.88
C ALA A 223 3.31 -22.08 9.51
N ILE A 224 3.74 -22.86 10.49
CA ILE A 224 4.15 -24.27 10.29
C ILE A 224 2.95 -25.14 9.89
N GLU A 225 1.82 -25.00 10.60
CA GLU A 225 0.59 -25.79 10.33
C GLU A 225 0.05 -25.52 8.92
N THR A 226 0.17 -24.28 8.44
CA THR A 226 -0.30 -23.88 7.10
C THR A 226 0.71 -24.14 5.98
N GLU A 227 1.85 -24.77 6.29
CA GLU A 227 2.89 -25.14 5.33
C GLU A 227 3.38 -23.94 4.48
N VAL A 228 3.51 -22.76 5.08
CA VAL A 228 3.98 -21.57 4.38
C VAL A 228 5.49 -21.60 4.22
N ASP A 229 5.98 -21.27 3.02
CA ASP A 229 7.42 -21.25 2.73
C ASP A 229 8.11 -20.00 3.28
N GLY A 230 9.22 -20.19 4.00
CA GLY A 230 10.09 -19.12 4.48
C GLY A 230 9.51 -18.30 5.64
N HIS A 231 10.25 -17.28 6.07
CA HIS A 231 9.92 -16.47 7.27
C HIS A 231 9.22 -15.15 6.96
N ARG A 232 8.89 -14.88 5.69
CA ARG A 232 8.20 -13.64 5.32
C ARG A 232 6.80 -13.58 5.94
N ALA A 233 6.10 -14.71 5.97
CA ALA A 233 4.79 -14.81 6.61
C ALA A 233 4.85 -14.47 8.10
N ASP A 234 5.82 -15.02 8.84
CA ASP A 234 5.99 -14.77 10.27
C ASP A 234 6.18 -13.28 10.56
N ILE A 235 7.04 -12.63 9.78
CA ILE A 235 7.34 -11.20 9.93
C ILE A 235 6.11 -10.33 9.59
N VAL A 236 5.39 -10.66 8.52
CA VAL A 236 4.18 -9.92 8.14
C VAL A 236 3.07 -10.17 9.15
N MET A 237 2.90 -11.41 9.64
CA MET A 237 1.95 -11.73 10.72
C MET A 237 2.25 -10.89 11.96
N LEU A 238 3.50 -10.84 12.42
CA LEU A 238 3.90 -10.05 13.58
C LEU A 238 3.55 -8.56 13.41
N LYS A 239 3.86 -7.99 12.24
CA LYS A 239 3.51 -6.59 11.93
C LYS A 239 2.00 -6.36 11.90
N THR A 240 1.25 -7.28 11.32
CA THR A 240 -0.22 -7.21 11.20
C THR A 240 -0.89 -7.34 12.56
N VAL A 241 -0.45 -8.26 13.40
CA VAL A 241 -0.93 -8.44 14.78
C VAL A 241 -0.73 -7.16 15.59
N LYS A 242 0.45 -6.54 15.53
CA LYS A 242 0.71 -5.24 16.17
C LYS A 242 -0.24 -4.14 15.65
N ALA A 243 -0.46 -4.10 14.34
CA ALA A 243 -1.34 -3.11 13.72
C ALA A 243 -2.81 -3.30 14.16
N ILE A 244 -3.29 -4.55 14.26
CA ILE A 244 -4.64 -4.87 14.73
C ILE A 244 -4.82 -4.44 16.19
N ALA A 245 -3.88 -4.77 17.08
CA ALA A 245 -3.91 -4.37 18.47
C ALA A 245 -3.90 -2.83 18.61
N ALA A 246 -3.03 -2.14 17.86
CA ALA A 246 -2.99 -0.68 17.84
C ALA A 246 -4.31 -0.08 17.34
N TRP A 247 -4.91 -0.64 16.30
CA TRP A 247 -6.21 -0.23 15.76
C TRP A 247 -7.35 -0.41 16.77
N ARG A 248 -7.30 -1.46 17.56
CA ARG A 248 -8.26 -1.69 18.66
C ARG A 248 -8.02 -0.75 19.85
N GLY A 249 -6.86 -0.12 19.93
CA GLY A 249 -6.46 0.78 21.01
C GLY A 249 -5.75 0.07 22.17
N ASP A 250 -5.35 -1.19 22.00
CA ASP A 250 -4.69 -1.98 23.04
C ASP A 250 -3.17 -1.78 23.07
N GLY A 251 -2.58 -1.93 24.24
CA GLY A 251 -1.12 -1.86 24.42
C GLY A 251 -0.41 -3.19 24.22
N GLU A 252 -1.17 -4.28 24.08
CA GLU A 252 -0.67 -5.62 23.95
C GLU A 252 -1.48 -6.42 22.92
N ALA A 253 -0.79 -7.21 22.14
CA ALA A 253 -1.39 -8.08 21.13
C ALA A 253 -1.91 -9.37 21.77
N SER A 254 -2.97 -9.95 21.20
CA SER A 254 -3.64 -11.16 21.68
C SER A 254 -3.61 -12.29 20.65
N ARG A 255 -3.98 -13.50 21.07
CA ARG A 255 -4.17 -14.64 20.15
C ARG A 255 -5.32 -14.43 19.16
N GLU A 256 -6.32 -13.63 19.52
CA GLU A 256 -7.40 -13.26 18.60
C GLU A 256 -6.87 -12.42 17.44
N ASP A 257 -5.92 -11.51 17.70
CA ASP A 257 -5.26 -10.73 16.66
C ASP A 257 -4.48 -11.61 15.69
N VAL A 258 -3.89 -12.72 16.18
CA VAL A 258 -3.23 -13.72 15.31
C VAL A 258 -4.22 -14.33 14.32
N MET A 259 -5.42 -14.71 14.78
CA MET A 259 -6.45 -15.27 13.91
C MET A 259 -6.98 -14.25 12.88
N GLN A 260 -7.11 -12.98 13.28
CA GLN A 260 -7.49 -11.92 12.34
C GLN A 260 -6.37 -11.65 11.32
N ALA A 261 -5.12 -11.57 11.75
CA ALA A 261 -3.97 -11.39 10.88
C ALA A 261 -3.82 -12.55 9.88
N ALA A 262 -4.03 -13.78 10.33
CA ALA A 262 -3.94 -14.98 9.49
C ALA A 262 -4.86 -14.91 8.28
N ARG A 263 -6.08 -14.40 8.43
CA ARG A 263 -7.05 -14.22 7.33
C ARG A 263 -6.58 -13.25 6.26
N LEU A 264 -5.67 -12.35 6.58
CA LEU A 264 -5.12 -11.36 5.66
C LEU A 264 -3.76 -11.78 5.08
N VAL A 265 -2.96 -12.50 5.85
CA VAL A 265 -1.56 -12.79 5.51
C VAL A 265 -1.38 -14.13 4.82
N LEU A 266 -2.13 -15.16 5.21
CA LEU A 266 -1.89 -16.54 4.77
C LEU A 266 -2.55 -16.95 3.46
N PRO A 267 -3.74 -16.47 3.06
CA PRO A 267 -4.50 -17.03 1.94
C PRO A 267 -3.72 -17.13 0.63
N HIS A 268 -2.89 -16.14 0.32
CA HIS A 268 -2.10 -16.08 -0.91
C HIS A 268 -0.72 -16.75 -0.80
N ARG A 269 -0.32 -17.20 0.40
CA ARG A 269 0.97 -17.86 0.69
C ARG A 269 0.85 -19.36 0.94
N MET A 270 -0.35 -19.86 1.23
CA MET A 270 -0.55 -21.28 1.47
C MET A 270 -0.26 -22.07 0.20
N ARG A 271 0.44 -23.20 0.33
CA ARG A 271 0.71 -24.10 -0.80
C ARG A 271 -0.60 -24.59 -1.41
N ARG A 272 -0.84 -24.22 -2.66
CA ARG A 272 -1.94 -24.80 -3.44
C ARG A 272 -1.57 -26.24 -3.78
N LYS A 273 -2.36 -27.21 -3.33
CA LYS A 273 -2.21 -28.57 -3.82
C LYS A 273 -2.55 -28.58 -5.31
N PRO A 274 -1.76 -29.30 -6.17
CA PRO A 274 -2.10 -29.44 -7.57
C PRO A 274 -3.55 -29.93 -7.68
N PHE A 275 -4.37 -29.27 -8.53
CA PHE A 275 -5.79 -29.57 -8.78
C PHE A 275 -6.83 -29.05 -7.75
N GLN A 276 -6.51 -28.13 -6.86
CA GLN A 276 -7.53 -27.39 -6.11
C GLN A 276 -7.95 -26.12 -6.87
N ASN A 277 -9.24 -26.06 -7.24
CA ASN A 277 -9.84 -24.88 -7.85
C ASN A 277 -9.80 -23.68 -6.89
N VAL A 278 -9.60 -22.50 -7.43
CA VAL A 278 -9.72 -21.20 -6.75
C VAL A 278 -11.13 -21.09 -6.18
N GLY A 279 -11.32 -21.28 -4.90
CA GLY A 279 -12.64 -21.24 -4.24
C GLY A 279 -12.86 -22.29 -3.15
N SER A 280 -11.94 -23.24 -2.98
CA SER A 280 -12.04 -24.27 -1.94
C SER A 280 -10.98 -24.17 -0.83
N ALA A 281 -10.43 -22.97 -0.56
CA ALA A 281 -9.68 -22.76 0.66
C ALA A 281 -10.63 -23.00 1.84
N LYS A 282 -10.43 -24.09 2.59
CA LYS A 282 -11.16 -24.32 3.84
C LYS A 282 -10.98 -23.08 4.69
N ALA A 283 -12.09 -22.40 4.99
CA ALA A 283 -12.09 -21.30 5.94
C ALA A 283 -11.37 -21.80 7.19
N VAL A 284 -10.31 -21.10 7.59
CA VAL A 284 -9.68 -21.28 8.89
C VAL A 284 -10.79 -20.99 9.92
N ARG A 285 -11.29 -22.05 10.57
CA ARG A 285 -12.37 -21.96 11.56
C ARG A 285 -11.84 -21.38 12.87
#